data_6d762f7615698dfd5c91eb6ddefebe4e
#
_entry.id   6d762f7615698dfd5c91eb6ddefebe4e
#
_cell.length_a   1.000
_cell.length_b   1.000
_cell.length_c   1.000
_cell.angle_alpha   90.00
_cell.angle_beta   90.00
_cell.angle_gamma   90.00
#
_symmetry.space_group_name_H-M   'P 1'
#
loop_
_entity.id
_entity.type
_entity.pdbx_description
1 polymer ?
#
loop_
_entity_poly.entity_id
_entity_poly.type
_entity_poly.pdbx_seq_one_letter_code
_entity_poly.pdbx_strand_id
1 'polypeptide(L)'
;KLTALAKNRGFIYPGSEIYGGLANTWDYGPLGVEFKNNVKDAWRRKFVQESKYNVGLDAAILMNPQTWVASGHVGGFSDPLIDCKQCKARFRADKLIEDYMKEAEGVEEPVVDGWPNEKLESYIQEKGIKCPECGKADFTGIRQFNLMFKTFQGVTEDSQSEIYLRPETAQGIFVNFKNVQRDRKS
;
A
#
# COMPACT_ATOMS: atom_id res chain seq x y z
N LYS A 1 9.39 -10.27 18.72
CA LYS A 1 10.08 -9.72 19.91
C LYS A 1 9.88 -8.20 20.02
N LEU A 2 10.17 -7.41 18.97
CA LEU A 2 10.01 -5.96 18.97
C LEU A 2 8.55 -5.51 19.15
N THR A 3 7.60 -6.14 18.43
CA THR A 3 6.16 -5.84 18.54
C THR A 3 5.63 -6.09 19.95
N ALA A 4 6.03 -7.19 20.58
CA ALA A 4 5.64 -7.49 21.97
C ALA A 4 6.18 -6.43 22.95
N LEU A 5 7.43 -6.00 22.78
CA LEU A 5 8.00 -4.92 23.59
C LEU A 5 7.21 -3.61 23.41
N ALA A 6 6.90 -3.24 22.17
CA ALA A 6 6.17 -2.02 21.86
C ALA A 6 4.76 -2.01 22.48
N LYS A 7 4.03 -3.13 22.43
CA LYS A 7 2.74 -3.29 23.13
C LYS A 7 2.88 -3.16 24.64
N ASN A 8 3.80 -3.92 25.24
CA ASN A 8 3.97 -3.96 26.69
C ASN A 8 4.43 -2.64 27.29
N ARG A 9 5.03 -1.76 26.50
CA ARG A 9 5.55 -0.45 26.94
C ARG A 9 4.66 0.72 26.55
N GLY A 10 3.48 0.47 25.98
CA GLY A 10 2.53 1.53 25.62
C GLY A 10 2.95 2.37 24.41
N PHE A 11 3.70 1.81 23.49
CA PHE A 11 3.99 2.45 22.20
C PHE A 11 2.86 2.25 21.20
N ILE A 12 2.33 1.03 21.10
CA ILE A 12 1.25 0.69 20.19
C ILE A 12 0.25 -0.26 20.83
N TYR A 13 -1.00 -0.19 20.36
CA TYR A 13 -2.06 -1.13 20.68
C TYR A 13 -2.73 -1.60 19.38
N PRO A 14 -3.28 -2.82 19.30
CA PRO A 14 -4.16 -3.19 18.20
C PRO A 14 -5.36 -2.24 18.13
N GLY A 15 -5.67 -1.72 16.95
CA GLY A 15 -6.81 -0.84 16.77
C GLY A 15 -8.11 -1.56 17.13
N SER A 16 -8.94 -0.95 18.00
CA SER A 16 -10.21 -1.52 18.47
C SER A 16 -10.06 -2.87 19.21
N GLU A 17 -9.01 -3.02 20.00
CA GLU A 17 -8.64 -4.30 20.66
C GLU A 17 -9.77 -4.90 21.50
N ILE A 18 -10.61 -4.07 22.16
CA ILE A 18 -11.75 -4.54 22.96
C ILE A 18 -12.79 -5.34 22.17
N TYR A 19 -12.80 -5.21 20.84
CA TYR A 19 -13.67 -5.94 19.92
C TYR A 19 -12.91 -7.00 19.09
N GLY A 20 -11.70 -7.38 19.52
CA GLY A 20 -10.87 -8.37 18.84
C GLY A 20 -9.85 -7.78 17.85
N GLY A 21 -9.80 -6.47 17.71
CA GLY A 21 -8.86 -5.77 16.84
C GLY A 21 -9.26 -5.79 15.36
N LEU A 22 -8.52 -5.03 14.57
CA LEU A 22 -8.60 -5.02 13.11
C LEU A 22 -7.22 -5.28 12.54
N ALA A 23 -7.11 -6.21 11.60
CA ALA A 23 -5.84 -6.60 11.00
C ALA A 23 -5.11 -5.39 10.41
N ASN A 24 -3.80 -5.30 10.67
CA ASN A 24 -2.91 -4.24 10.20
C ASN A 24 -3.31 -2.81 10.62
N THR A 25 -4.13 -2.67 11.67
CA THR A 25 -4.55 -1.38 12.22
C THR A 25 -4.03 -1.23 13.64
N TRP A 26 -3.36 -0.12 13.92
CA TRP A 26 -2.69 0.12 15.18
C TRP A 26 -2.98 1.51 15.72
N ASP A 27 -3.28 1.59 17.01
CA ASP A 27 -3.35 2.86 17.74
C ASP A 27 -1.97 3.16 18.36
N TYR A 28 -1.56 4.42 18.34
CA TYR A 28 -0.37 4.84 19.08
C TYR A 28 -0.72 5.10 20.53
N GLY A 29 -0.05 4.40 21.44
CA GLY A 29 -0.12 4.68 22.87
C GLY A 29 0.65 5.94 23.26
N PRO A 30 0.64 6.34 24.55
CA PRO A 30 1.26 7.57 25.02
C PRO A 30 2.73 7.72 24.61
N LEU A 31 3.54 6.70 24.81
CA LEU A 31 4.95 6.74 24.38
C LEU A 31 5.10 6.68 22.86
N GLY A 32 4.18 6.01 22.17
CA GLY A 32 4.17 5.94 20.71
C GLY A 32 3.88 7.26 20.04
N VAL A 33 2.96 8.05 20.60
CA VAL A 33 2.64 9.41 20.10
C VAL A 33 3.85 10.33 20.21
N GLU A 34 4.53 10.35 21.37
CA GLU A 34 5.73 11.16 21.55
C GLU A 34 6.87 10.74 20.60
N PHE A 35 7.11 9.45 20.50
CA PHE A 35 8.11 8.93 19.56
C PHE A 35 7.79 9.27 18.11
N LYS A 36 6.54 9.08 17.69
CA LYS A 36 6.05 9.43 16.34
C LYS A 36 6.26 10.93 16.04
N ASN A 37 5.90 11.80 16.98
CA ASN A 37 6.04 13.25 16.79
C ASN A 37 7.52 13.64 16.68
N ASN A 38 8.40 13.10 17.52
CA ASN A 38 9.84 13.32 17.41
C ASN A 38 10.41 12.92 16.04
N VAL A 39 9.98 11.78 15.49
CA VAL A 39 10.38 11.35 14.14
C VAL A 39 9.86 12.32 13.07
N LYS A 40 8.60 12.74 13.17
CA LYS A 40 8.01 13.72 12.23
C LYS A 40 8.72 15.07 12.28
N ASP A 41 9.05 15.54 13.46
CA ASP A 41 9.74 16.82 13.64
C ASP A 41 11.18 16.76 13.10
N ALA A 42 11.89 15.67 13.35
CA ALA A 42 13.22 15.46 12.78
C ALA A 42 13.18 15.44 11.25
N TRP A 43 12.20 14.73 10.66
CA TRP A 43 11.98 14.69 9.22
C TRP A 43 11.67 16.09 8.67
N ARG A 44 10.72 16.81 9.28
CA ARG A 44 10.35 18.15 8.85
C ARG A 44 11.53 19.12 8.91
N ARG A 45 12.29 19.08 9.99
CA ARG A 45 13.52 19.89 10.11
C ARG A 45 14.47 19.59 8.97
N LYS A 46 14.79 18.32 8.75
CA LYS A 46 15.76 17.89 7.76
C LYS A 46 15.36 18.24 6.34
N PHE A 47 14.14 17.90 5.94
CA PHE A 47 13.74 17.96 4.54
C PHE A 47 12.97 19.24 4.15
N VAL A 48 12.46 19.99 5.12
CA VAL A 48 11.71 21.23 4.83
C VAL A 48 12.44 22.45 5.36
N GLN A 49 12.81 22.48 6.64
CA GLN A 49 13.35 23.69 7.25
C GLN A 49 14.82 23.96 6.91
N GLU A 50 15.65 22.95 6.75
CA GLU A 50 17.06 23.09 6.35
C GLU A 50 17.23 23.44 4.86
N SER A 51 16.18 23.31 4.04
CA SER A 51 16.21 23.63 2.62
C SER A 51 15.47 24.94 2.33
N LYS A 52 16.13 25.90 1.74
CA LYS A 52 15.51 27.15 1.31
C LYS A 52 14.53 27.01 0.13
N TYR A 53 14.54 25.86 -0.54
CA TYR A 53 13.71 25.61 -1.73
C TYR A 53 12.48 24.74 -1.44
N ASN A 54 12.45 24.09 -0.28
CA ASN A 54 11.35 23.19 0.08
C ASN A 54 10.32 23.92 0.94
N VAL A 55 9.07 23.57 0.72
CA VAL A 55 7.95 24.05 1.52
C VAL A 55 7.07 22.90 1.93
N GLY A 56 6.38 23.02 3.07
CA GLY A 56 5.43 22.02 3.53
C GLY A 56 4.12 22.12 2.75
N LEU A 57 3.53 20.98 2.46
CA LEU A 57 2.17 20.84 1.93
C LEU A 57 1.48 19.69 2.66
N ASP A 58 0.24 19.92 3.08
CA ASP A 58 -0.63 18.89 3.63
C ASP A 58 -1.91 18.82 2.79
N ALA A 59 -1.89 17.97 1.77
CA ALA A 59 -3.03 17.78 0.88
C ALA A 59 -4.09 16.89 1.55
N ALA A 60 -5.37 17.10 1.18
CA ALA A 60 -6.47 16.30 1.69
C ALA A 60 -6.31 14.80 1.35
N ILE A 61 -6.78 13.93 2.27
CA ILE A 61 -6.81 12.48 2.05
C ILE A 61 -7.82 12.12 0.96
N LEU A 62 -8.96 12.81 0.94
CA LEU A 62 -9.98 12.69 -0.10
C LEU A 62 -9.72 13.73 -1.19
N MET A 63 -9.60 13.28 -2.42
CA MET A 63 -9.29 14.11 -3.57
C MET A 63 -10.30 13.85 -4.69
N ASN A 64 -10.41 14.78 -5.63
CA ASN A 64 -11.26 14.59 -6.81
C ASN A 64 -10.88 13.28 -7.52
N PRO A 65 -11.84 12.39 -7.82
CA PRO A 65 -11.59 11.11 -8.48
C PRO A 65 -10.81 11.24 -9.81
N GLN A 66 -10.96 12.35 -10.52
CA GLN A 66 -10.22 12.59 -11.76
C GLN A 66 -8.70 12.65 -11.56
N THR A 67 -8.23 12.98 -10.37
CA THR A 67 -6.81 12.90 -10.01
C THR A 67 -6.28 11.48 -10.19
N TRP A 68 -7.06 10.50 -9.76
CA TRP A 68 -6.70 9.08 -9.80
C TRP A 68 -6.90 8.46 -11.19
N VAL A 69 -7.84 8.97 -11.96
CA VAL A 69 -8.00 8.64 -13.38
C VAL A 69 -6.79 9.14 -14.17
N ALA A 70 -6.44 10.41 -14.01
CA ALA A 70 -5.32 11.04 -14.72
C ALA A 70 -3.96 10.43 -14.38
N SER A 71 -3.77 9.96 -13.15
CA SER A 71 -2.55 9.29 -12.70
C SER A 71 -2.52 7.79 -12.97
N GLY A 72 -3.59 7.20 -13.55
CA GLY A 72 -3.68 5.78 -13.88
C GLY A 72 -4.03 4.85 -12.72
N HIS A 73 -4.23 5.37 -11.51
CA HIS A 73 -4.49 4.53 -10.33
C HIS A 73 -5.83 3.79 -10.38
N VAL A 74 -6.87 4.41 -10.94
CA VAL A 74 -8.19 3.76 -11.02
C VAL A 74 -8.16 2.53 -11.90
N GLY A 75 -7.39 2.58 -13.02
CA GLY A 75 -7.34 1.48 -13.99
C GLY A 75 -6.18 0.49 -13.81
N GLY A 76 -5.11 0.86 -13.10
CA GLY A 76 -3.88 0.07 -13.10
C GLY A 76 -3.26 -0.17 -11.71
N PHE A 77 -3.80 0.41 -10.65
CA PHE A 77 -3.24 0.22 -9.31
C PHE A 77 -3.84 -1.02 -8.64
N SER A 78 -3.41 -2.19 -9.13
CA SER A 78 -3.91 -3.48 -8.66
C SER A 78 -2.79 -4.51 -8.56
N ASP A 79 -2.90 -5.39 -7.57
CA ASP A 79 -2.00 -6.53 -7.40
C ASP A 79 -2.62 -7.81 -7.99
N PRO A 80 -1.83 -8.64 -8.68
CA PRO A 80 -2.25 -9.97 -9.11
C PRO A 80 -2.23 -10.93 -7.91
N LEU A 81 -3.39 -11.20 -7.32
CA LEU A 81 -3.51 -12.08 -6.15
C LEU A 81 -3.89 -13.50 -6.54
N ILE A 82 -3.23 -14.47 -5.90
CA ILE A 82 -3.46 -15.89 -6.04
C ILE A 82 -3.61 -16.53 -4.64
N ASP A 83 -4.60 -17.40 -4.46
CA ASP A 83 -4.86 -18.09 -3.20
C ASP A 83 -4.46 -19.57 -3.29
N CYS A 84 -3.78 -20.10 -2.28
CA CYS A 84 -3.60 -21.54 -2.15
C CYS A 84 -4.93 -22.20 -1.77
N LYS A 85 -5.40 -23.18 -2.56
CA LYS A 85 -6.67 -23.87 -2.29
C LYS A 85 -6.63 -24.72 -1.01
N GLN A 86 -5.45 -25.16 -0.60
CA GLN A 86 -5.27 -26.07 0.55
C GLN A 86 -5.24 -25.30 1.87
N CYS A 87 -4.30 -24.38 2.06
CA CYS A 87 -4.14 -23.65 3.32
C CYS A 87 -4.83 -22.28 3.35
N LYS A 88 -5.43 -21.84 2.23
CA LYS A 88 -6.10 -20.55 2.07
C LYS A 88 -5.18 -19.33 2.21
N ALA A 89 -3.87 -19.53 2.24
CA ALA A 89 -2.91 -18.44 2.23
C ALA A 89 -2.96 -17.69 0.90
N ARG A 90 -2.84 -16.38 0.97
CA ARG A 90 -2.90 -15.46 -0.17
C ARG A 90 -1.54 -14.88 -0.46
N PHE A 91 -1.18 -14.83 -1.74
CA PHE A 91 0.09 -14.30 -2.21
C PHE A 91 -0.12 -13.34 -3.38
N ARG A 92 0.85 -12.46 -3.60
CA ARG A 92 1.02 -11.78 -4.87
C ARG A 92 1.68 -12.77 -5.83
N ALA A 93 1.07 -13.00 -6.98
CA ALA A 93 1.56 -13.96 -7.96
C ALA A 93 2.92 -13.55 -8.55
N ASP A 94 3.12 -12.25 -8.80
CA ASP A 94 4.39 -11.69 -9.27
C ASP A 94 5.51 -11.93 -8.25
N LYS A 95 5.26 -11.68 -6.95
CA LYS A 95 6.26 -11.91 -5.90
C LYS A 95 6.57 -13.40 -5.70
N LEU A 96 5.55 -14.24 -5.77
CA LEU A 96 5.74 -15.69 -5.68
C LEU A 96 6.67 -16.22 -6.79
N ILE A 97 6.56 -15.66 -7.99
CA ILE A 97 7.43 -15.98 -9.12
C ILE A 97 8.83 -15.40 -8.92
N GLU A 98 8.95 -14.13 -8.49
CA GLU A 98 10.24 -13.50 -8.23
C GLU A 98 11.05 -14.27 -7.19
N ASP A 99 10.40 -14.70 -6.11
CA ASP A 99 11.04 -15.49 -5.05
C ASP A 99 11.51 -16.85 -5.59
N TYR A 100 10.67 -17.52 -6.37
CA TYR A 100 11.05 -18.78 -7.03
C TYR A 100 12.24 -18.60 -7.99
N MET A 101 12.25 -17.55 -8.82
CA MET A 101 13.35 -17.27 -9.75
C MET A 101 14.67 -17.02 -9.01
N LYS A 102 14.62 -16.33 -7.86
CA LYS A 102 15.79 -16.11 -7.02
C LYS A 102 16.31 -17.39 -6.40
N GLU A 103 15.44 -18.18 -5.82
CA GLU A 103 15.81 -19.37 -5.06
C GLU A 103 16.16 -20.58 -5.93
N ALA A 104 15.36 -20.83 -6.97
CA ALA A 104 15.47 -22.04 -7.80
C ALA A 104 16.24 -21.83 -9.10
N GLU A 105 16.18 -20.62 -9.69
CA GLU A 105 16.81 -20.33 -10.98
C GLU A 105 18.07 -19.44 -10.84
N GLY A 106 18.36 -18.91 -9.65
CA GLY A 106 19.53 -18.10 -9.37
C GLY A 106 19.53 -16.73 -10.05
N VAL A 107 18.34 -16.21 -10.41
CA VAL A 107 18.19 -14.88 -11.01
C VAL A 107 18.30 -13.82 -9.91
N GLU A 108 19.34 -12.98 -9.95
CA GLU A 108 19.58 -11.98 -8.89
C GLU A 108 18.46 -10.91 -8.83
N GLU A 109 18.03 -10.39 -9.96
CA GLU A 109 17.02 -9.33 -10.06
C GLU A 109 15.91 -9.72 -11.07
N PRO A 110 14.99 -10.62 -10.71
CA PRO A 110 13.90 -10.98 -11.61
C PRO A 110 12.91 -9.81 -11.75
N VAL A 111 12.50 -9.52 -12.99
CA VAL A 111 11.50 -8.51 -13.31
C VAL A 111 10.25 -9.19 -13.83
N VAL A 112 9.29 -9.35 -12.95
CA VAL A 112 7.99 -9.99 -13.24
C VAL A 112 6.86 -8.97 -13.26
N ASP A 113 7.12 -7.77 -12.77
CA ASP A 113 6.15 -6.68 -12.75
C ASP A 113 5.64 -6.36 -14.17
N GLY A 114 4.32 -6.16 -14.28
CA GLY A 114 3.67 -5.90 -15.56
C GLY A 114 3.42 -7.13 -16.44
N TRP A 115 3.72 -8.34 -16.00
CA TRP A 115 3.31 -9.53 -16.75
C TRP A 115 1.79 -9.70 -16.75
N PRO A 116 1.17 -10.07 -17.89
CA PRO A 116 -0.25 -10.37 -17.91
C PRO A 116 -0.57 -11.62 -17.07
N ASN A 117 -1.80 -11.68 -16.54
CA ASN A 117 -2.23 -12.76 -15.65
C ASN A 117 -2.02 -14.15 -16.24
N GLU A 118 -2.33 -14.30 -17.54
CA GLU A 118 -2.18 -15.57 -18.25
C GLU A 118 -0.73 -16.06 -18.25
N LYS A 119 0.22 -15.15 -18.38
CA LYS A 119 1.65 -15.47 -18.32
C LYS A 119 2.08 -15.85 -16.91
N LEU A 120 1.60 -15.14 -15.89
CA LEU A 120 1.89 -15.46 -14.49
C LEU A 120 1.33 -16.85 -14.13
N GLU A 121 0.10 -17.15 -14.53
CA GLU A 121 -0.54 -18.46 -14.27
C GLU A 121 0.20 -19.58 -14.96
N SER A 122 0.52 -19.41 -16.25
CA SER A 122 1.26 -20.42 -17.02
C SER A 122 2.61 -20.71 -16.39
N TYR A 123 3.35 -19.67 -15.98
CA TYR A 123 4.66 -19.82 -15.37
C TYR A 123 4.59 -20.58 -14.03
N ILE A 124 3.60 -20.24 -13.17
CA ILE A 124 3.39 -20.94 -11.89
C ILE A 124 3.11 -22.42 -12.13
N GLN A 125 2.29 -22.75 -13.11
CA GLN A 125 1.94 -24.13 -13.46
C GLN A 125 3.12 -24.90 -14.07
N GLU A 126 3.78 -24.33 -15.08
CA GLU A 126 4.91 -24.96 -15.78
C GLU A 126 6.09 -25.25 -14.87
N LYS A 127 6.39 -24.32 -13.96
CA LYS A 127 7.49 -24.48 -12.98
C LYS A 127 7.09 -25.27 -11.76
N GLY A 128 5.80 -25.62 -11.59
CA GLY A 128 5.30 -26.34 -10.43
C GLY A 128 5.56 -25.61 -9.13
N ILE A 129 5.44 -24.29 -9.12
CA ILE A 129 5.71 -23.47 -7.94
C ILE A 129 4.81 -23.88 -6.79
N LYS A 130 5.40 -24.09 -5.62
CA LYS A 130 4.70 -24.55 -4.45
C LYS A 130 4.34 -23.42 -3.50
N CYS A 131 3.24 -23.57 -2.79
CA CYS A 131 2.85 -22.68 -1.71
C CYS A 131 3.93 -22.64 -0.62
N PRO A 132 4.47 -21.46 -0.27
CA PRO A 132 5.48 -21.33 0.79
C PRO A 132 5.01 -21.83 2.16
N GLU A 133 3.69 -21.75 2.43
CA GLU A 133 3.11 -22.12 3.73
C GLU A 133 2.89 -23.64 3.88
N CYS A 134 2.38 -24.32 2.86
CA CYS A 134 1.99 -25.72 2.97
C CYS A 134 2.68 -26.68 1.97
N GLY A 135 3.51 -26.16 1.06
CA GLY A 135 4.26 -26.97 0.09
C GLY A 135 3.43 -27.58 -1.04
N LYS A 136 2.15 -27.26 -1.18
CA LYS A 136 1.28 -27.77 -2.25
C LYS A 136 1.25 -26.82 -3.45
N ALA A 137 1.18 -27.36 -4.67
CA ALA A 137 1.10 -26.60 -5.91
C ALA A 137 -0.35 -26.49 -6.45
N ASP A 138 -1.30 -26.16 -5.57
CA ASP A 138 -2.72 -26.07 -5.92
C ASP A 138 -3.24 -24.67 -5.61
N PHE A 139 -3.28 -23.84 -6.64
CA PHE A 139 -3.68 -22.45 -6.54
C PHE A 139 -4.99 -22.16 -7.27
N THR A 140 -5.64 -21.06 -6.92
CA THR A 140 -6.77 -20.49 -7.68
C THR A 140 -6.27 -19.81 -8.95
N GLY A 141 -7.17 -19.35 -9.81
CA GLY A 141 -6.83 -18.36 -10.82
C GLY A 141 -6.42 -17.03 -10.20
N ILE A 142 -5.65 -16.25 -10.93
CA ILE A 142 -5.20 -14.91 -10.52
C ILE A 142 -6.37 -13.92 -10.60
N ARG A 143 -6.54 -13.13 -9.56
CA ARG A 143 -7.53 -12.05 -9.49
C ARG A 143 -6.83 -10.72 -9.26
N GLN A 144 -7.18 -9.72 -10.05
CA GLN A 144 -6.69 -8.36 -9.82
C GLN A 144 -7.42 -7.76 -8.61
N PHE A 145 -6.64 -7.32 -7.64
CA PHE A 145 -7.15 -6.66 -6.45
C PHE A 145 -6.76 -5.19 -6.50
N ASN A 146 -7.75 -4.30 -6.65
CA ASN A 146 -7.51 -2.87 -6.62
C ASN A 146 -7.09 -2.43 -5.22
N LEU A 147 -5.95 -1.75 -5.12
CA LEU A 147 -5.34 -1.32 -3.87
C LEU A 147 -5.94 -0.01 -3.32
N MET A 148 -6.82 0.65 -4.07
CA MET A 148 -7.45 1.88 -3.63
C MET A 148 -8.60 1.61 -2.67
N PHE A 149 -8.58 2.23 -1.50
CA PHE A 149 -9.73 2.25 -0.61
C PHE A 149 -10.81 3.13 -1.17
N LYS A 150 -11.91 2.50 -1.55
CA LYS A 150 -13.11 3.12 -2.10
C LYS A 150 -14.08 3.47 -0.98
N THR A 151 -14.70 4.64 -1.08
CA THR A 151 -15.79 5.08 -0.21
C THR A 151 -16.76 5.97 -1.00
N PHE A 152 -17.78 6.50 -0.36
CA PHE A 152 -18.78 7.38 -0.99
C PHE A 152 -18.89 8.69 -0.21
N GLN A 153 -19.09 9.78 -0.93
CA GLN A 153 -19.32 11.10 -0.35
C GLN A 153 -20.80 11.46 -0.51
N GLY A 154 -21.50 11.56 0.60
CA GLY A 154 -22.93 11.85 0.62
C GLY A 154 -23.74 10.71 1.23
N VAL A 155 -25.06 10.78 1.06
CA VAL A 155 -26.02 9.84 1.65
C VAL A 155 -26.40 8.67 0.73
N THR A 156 -26.00 8.74 -0.54
CA THR A 156 -26.29 7.71 -1.56
C THR A 156 -25.00 7.07 -2.03
N GLU A 157 -25.01 5.74 -2.16
CA GLU A 157 -23.92 4.96 -2.72
C GLU A 157 -24.15 4.76 -4.22
N ASP A 158 -23.83 5.77 -5.01
CA ASP A 158 -23.89 5.72 -6.46
C ASP A 158 -22.52 6.02 -7.10
N SER A 159 -22.42 5.81 -8.40
CA SER A 159 -21.16 6.02 -9.14
C SER A 159 -20.71 7.49 -9.19
N GLN A 160 -21.61 8.45 -8.93
CA GLN A 160 -21.27 9.88 -8.92
C GLN A 160 -20.73 10.32 -7.57
N SER A 161 -21.09 9.61 -6.51
CA SER A 161 -20.62 9.87 -5.14
C SER A 161 -19.36 9.09 -4.77
N GLU A 162 -18.87 8.22 -5.67
CA GLU A 162 -17.69 7.38 -5.45
C GLU A 162 -16.41 8.21 -5.36
N ILE A 163 -15.68 8.03 -4.26
CA ILE A 163 -14.39 8.64 -4.02
C ILE A 163 -13.42 7.62 -3.44
N TYR A 164 -12.14 7.97 -3.45
CA TYR A 164 -11.07 7.11 -2.93
C TYR A 164 -10.24 7.83 -1.88
N LEU A 165 -9.82 7.09 -0.85
CA LEU A 165 -8.73 7.56 -0.02
C LEU A 165 -7.44 7.53 -0.85
N ARG A 166 -6.61 8.56 -0.72
CA ARG A 166 -5.35 8.64 -1.46
C ARG A 166 -4.44 7.44 -1.15
N PRO A 167 -3.98 6.68 -2.16
CA PRO A 167 -3.06 5.57 -1.94
C PRO A 167 -1.63 6.05 -1.70
N GLU A 168 -1.31 7.26 -2.18
CA GLU A 168 0.02 7.88 -2.03
C GLU A 168 -0.10 9.42 -1.99
N THR A 169 0.99 10.09 -1.66
CA THR A 169 1.00 11.55 -1.44
C THR A 169 1.46 12.36 -2.64
N ALA A 170 2.04 11.74 -3.67
CA ALA A 170 2.65 12.43 -4.80
C ALA A 170 1.67 13.30 -5.59
N GLN A 171 0.46 12.80 -5.86
CA GLN A 171 -0.55 13.54 -6.63
C GLN A 171 -1.02 14.80 -5.92
N GLY A 172 -1.04 14.80 -4.58
CA GLY A 172 -1.31 16.01 -3.80
C GLY A 172 -0.32 17.14 -4.09
N ILE A 173 0.94 16.79 -4.32
CA ILE A 173 1.98 17.77 -4.71
C ILE A 173 1.71 18.30 -6.12
N PHE A 174 1.44 17.43 -7.08
CA PHE A 174 1.23 17.83 -8.47
C PHE A 174 -0.01 18.73 -8.65
N VAL A 175 -1.15 18.36 -8.08
CA VAL A 175 -2.39 19.14 -8.21
C VAL A 175 -2.29 20.50 -7.50
N ASN A 176 -1.45 20.64 -6.49
CA ASN A 176 -1.24 21.91 -5.77
C ASN A 176 -0.05 22.73 -6.26
N PHE A 177 0.69 22.27 -7.27
CA PHE A 177 1.88 22.97 -7.74
C PHE A 177 1.63 24.43 -8.08
N LYS A 178 0.59 24.71 -8.88
CA LYS A 178 0.24 26.08 -9.26
C LYS A 178 -0.23 26.94 -8.08
N ASN A 179 -0.89 26.34 -7.10
CA ASN A 179 -1.32 27.04 -5.89
C ASN A 179 -0.09 27.52 -5.10
N VAL A 180 0.82 26.59 -4.81
CA VAL A 180 2.07 26.90 -4.10
C VAL A 180 2.95 27.89 -4.87
N GLN A 181 3.02 27.77 -6.20
CA GLN A 181 3.78 28.69 -7.04
C GLN A 181 3.22 30.14 -6.97
N ARG A 182 1.89 30.32 -6.97
CA ARG A 182 1.28 31.63 -6.82
C ARG A 182 1.57 32.26 -5.46
N ASP A 183 1.47 31.49 -4.43
CA ASP A 183 1.73 31.89 -3.05
C ASP A 183 3.18 32.39 -2.84
N ARG A 184 4.12 31.83 -3.61
CA ARG A 184 5.54 32.18 -3.56
C ARG A 184 5.97 33.34 -4.47
N LYS A 185 5.08 33.81 -5.34
CA LYS A 185 5.36 34.95 -6.25
C LYS A 185 4.94 36.30 -5.67
N SER A 186 4.20 36.30 -4.58
CA SER A 186 3.86 37.46 -3.78
C SER A 186 4.89 37.67 -2.67
#